data_03021ffc168b0edcbee3caa1057d259b
#
_entry.id   03021ffc168b0edcbee3caa1057d259b
#
_cell.length_a   1.000
_cell.length_b   1.000
_cell.length_c   1.000
_cell.angle_alpha   90.00
_cell.angle_beta   90.00
_cell.angle_gamma   90.00
#
_symmetry.space_group_name_H-M   'P 1'
#
loop_
_entity.id
_entity.type
_entity.pdbx_description
1 polymer ?
#
loop_
_entity_poly.entity_id
_entity_poly.type
_entity_poly.pdbx_seq_one_letter_code
_entity_poly.pdbx_strand_id
1 'polypeptide(L)'
;MVDFANVHAAPSPDLLTPDNAMMLFVDHQPQMFFGTGSGDRTAIINATVGLAKAAKIFGVPTVLSTVAAESFSGPILPQLKAVFPGQEIIDRTSMNAWEDEALVEAVKATGRKKIILSGLWTEVCLVLPALSALDQGYEVYVVADASGGVSPLAHEHALQRMTAAGAVPVTWIQVLLELQRDWARTETYVPVTELVKEHGGAYGLGLVYAQSMINPHAAG
;
A
#
# COMPACT_ATOMS: atom_id res chain seq x y z
N MET A 1 -26.98 -16.41 -16.15
CA MET A 1 -28.15 -16.41 -15.23
C MET A 1 -27.65 -16.74 -13.84
N VAL A 2 -27.93 -15.90 -12.83
CA VAL A 2 -27.49 -16.15 -11.45
C VAL A 2 -28.34 -17.27 -10.87
N ASP A 3 -27.70 -18.30 -10.33
CA ASP A 3 -28.38 -19.34 -9.58
C ASP A 3 -28.55 -18.90 -8.11
N PHE A 4 -29.70 -18.39 -7.79
CA PHE A 4 -30.03 -17.86 -6.46
C PHE A 4 -30.02 -18.92 -5.33
N ALA A 5 -30.11 -20.20 -5.67
CA ALA A 5 -30.02 -21.29 -4.68
C ALA A 5 -28.62 -21.42 -4.09
N ASN A 6 -27.60 -20.93 -4.80
CA ASN A 6 -26.20 -20.98 -4.37
C ASN A 6 -25.68 -19.64 -3.81
N VAL A 7 -26.55 -18.63 -3.63
CA VAL A 7 -26.16 -17.37 -2.98
C VAL A 7 -26.14 -17.55 -1.47
N HIS A 8 -24.97 -17.41 -0.86
CA HIS A 8 -24.77 -17.52 0.59
C HIS A 8 -23.83 -16.42 1.10
N ALA A 9 -23.89 -16.15 2.40
CA ALA A 9 -23.05 -15.14 3.04
C ALA A 9 -21.60 -15.64 3.14
N ALA A 10 -20.77 -15.25 2.19
CA ALA A 10 -19.33 -15.54 2.17
C ALA A 10 -18.54 -14.39 1.55
N PRO A 11 -17.31 -14.09 2.02
CA PRO A 11 -16.46 -13.10 1.38
C PRO A 11 -15.97 -13.61 0.01
N SER A 12 -15.76 -12.68 -0.94
CA SER A 12 -15.07 -13.00 -2.19
C SER A 12 -13.62 -13.43 -1.91
N PRO A 13 -13.09 -14.42 -2.64
CA PRO A 13 -11.67 -14.78 -2.57
C PRO A 13 -10.75 -13.65 -3.05
N ASP A 14 -11.27 -12.69 -3.83
CA ASP A 14 -10.52 -11.54 -4.32
C ASP A 14 -10.20 -10.52 -3.23
N LEU A 15 -10.93 -10.55 -2.11
CA LEU A 15 -10.72 -9.62 -1.01
C LEU A 15 -9.35 -9.83 -0.32
N LEU A 16 -8.74 -8.71 0.08
CA LEU A 16 -7.52 -8.70 0.87
C LEU A 16 -7.80 -9.12 2.32
N THR A 17 -6.89 -9.93 2.86
CA THR A 17 -6.88 -10.30 4.27
C THR A 17 -5.46 -10.27 4.81
N PRO A 18 -5.26 -10.15 6.15
CA PRO A 18 -3.92 -10.24 6.73
C PRO A 18 -3.21 -11.56 6.40
N ASP A 19 -3.98 -12.63 6.14
CA ASP A 19 -3.44 -13.97 5.90
C ASP A 19 -3.15 -14.29 4.44
N ASN A 20 -3.69 -13.53 3.48
CA ASN A 20 -3.49 -13.79 2.05
C ASN A 20 -2.61 -12.76 1.33
N ALA A 21 -2.31 -11.64 1.96
CA ALA A 21 -1.61 -10.51 1.35
C ALA A 21 -0.26 -10.22 2.02
N MET A 22 0.63 -9.59 1.25
CA MET A 22 1.85 -8.93 1.71
C MET A 22 1.92 -7.50 1.17
N MET A 23 2.71 -6.63 1.78
CA MET A 23 2.97 -5.29 1.29
C MET A 23 4.39 -5.15 0.72
N LEU A 24 4.49 -4.48 -0.43
CA LEU A 24 5.76 -4.17 -1.07
C LEU A 24 5.84 -2.66 -1.31
N PHE A 25 6.79 -2.00 -0.64
CA PHE A 25 7.10 -0.59 -0.83
C PHE A 25 8.36 -0.44 -1.68
N VAL A 26 8.25 0.26 -2.81
CA VAL A 26 9.33 0.40 -3.80
C VAL A 26 9.71 1.86 -3.96
N ASP A 27 10.97 2.17 -3.68
CA ASP A 27 11.62 3.44 -4.01
C ASP A 27 10.94 4.71 -3.44
N HIS A 28 10.37 4.62 -2.25
CA HIS A 28 9.92 5.80 -1.51
C HIS A 28 11.14 6.56 -0.94
N GLN A 29 11.86 7.28 -1.82
CA GLN A 29 13.13 7.96 -1.57
C GLN A 29 13.03 9.44 -1.91
N PRO A 30 13.86 10.33 -1.31
CA PRO A 30 13.75 11.77 -1.49
C PRO A 30 13.79 12.23 -2.96
N GLN A 31 14.73 11.72 -3.75
CA GLN A 31 14.84 12.12 -5.16
C GLN A 31 13.62 11.72 -5.99
N MET A 32 13.02 10.57 -5.65
CA MET A 32 11.78 10.15 -6.31
C MET A 32 10.62 11.07 -5.95
N PHE A 33 10.52 11.52 -4.68
CA PHE A 33 9.53 12.51 -4.26
C PHE A 33 9.76 13.87 -4.93
N PHE A 34 11.02 14.34 -5.04
CA PHE A 34 11.31 15.60 -5.73
C PHE A 34 10.91 15.57 -7.20
N GLY A 35 11.11 14.44 -7.88
CA GLY A 35 10.71 14.23 -9.27
C GLY A 35 9.23 13.94 -9.48
N THR A 36 8.46 13.72 -8.41
CA THR A 36 7.02 13.46 -8.52
C THR A 36 6.25 14.73 -8.82
N GLY A 37 5.49 14.71 -9.92
CA GLY A 37 4.64 15.82 -10.38
C GLY A 37 3.18 15.42 -10.60
N SER A 38 2.82 14.17 -10.31
CA SER A 38 1.46 13.65 -10.55
C SER A 38 0.44 14.04 -9.49
N GLY A 39 0.87 14.53 -8.33
CA GLY A 39 -0.01 14.88 -7.22
C GLY A 39 0.72 15.61 -6.09
N ASP A 40 0.00 15.92 -5.03
CA ASP A 40 0.58 16.51 -3.82
C ASP A 40 1.49 15.48 -3.13
N ARG A 41 2.77 15.85 -2.99
CA ARG A 41 3.79 14.97 -2.39
C ARG A 41 3.49 14.67 -0.93
N THR A 42 2.92 15.63 -0.20
CA THR A 42 2.57 15.43 1.22
C THR A 42 1.41 14.48 1.37
N ALA A 43 0.43 14.52 0.45
CA ALA A 43 -0.66 13.55 0.41
C ALA A 43 -0.16 12.13 0.08
N ILE A 44 0.77 11.98 -0.87
CA ILE A 44 1.38 10.69 -1.19
C ILE A 44 2.17 10.14 0.01
N ILE A 45 2.97 10.97 0.69
CA ILE A 45 3.68 10.58 1.92
C ILE A 45 2.70 10.14 2.99
N ASN A 46 1.63 10.91 3.21
CA ASN A 46 0.59 10.59 4.19
C ASN A 46 -0.06 9.24 3.91
N ALA A 47 -0.44 8.98 2.66
CA ALA A 47 -1.03 7.71 2.23
C ALA A 47 -0.03 6.54 2.38
N THR A 48 1.25 6.74 2.02
CA THR A 48 2.32 5.75 2.18
C THR A 48 2.51 5.37 3.64
N VAL A 49 2.58 6.36 4.53
CA VAL A 49 2.74 6.11 5.98
C VAL A 49 1.49 5.47 6.57
N GLY A 50 0.30 5.91 6.15
CA GLY A 50 -0.98 5.30 6.54
C GLY A 50 -1.05 3.83 6.15
N LEU A 51 -0.67 3.49 4.90
CA LEU A 51 -0.59 2.12 4.40
C LEU A 51 0.41 1.28 5.21
N ALA A 52 1.59 1.83 5.51
CA ALA A 52 2.62 1.15 6.29
C ALA A 52 2.16 0.85 7.72
N LYS A 53 1.51 1.82 8.39
CA LYS A 53 0.91 1.63 9.71
C LYS A 53 -0.22 0.59 9.68
N ALA A 54 -1.02 0.56 8.60
CA ALA A 54 -2.02 -0.49 8.40
C ALA A 54 -1.38 -1.87 8.34
N ALA A 55 -0.28 -2.06 7.59
CA ALA A 55 0.47 -3.32 7.57
C ALA A 55 0.87 -3.76 8.98
N LYS A 56 1.36 -2.83 9.79
CA LYS A 56 1.79 -3.09 11.17
C LYS A 56 0.64 -3.50 12.09
N ILE A 57 -0.50 -2.80 12.00
CA ILE A 57 -1.70 -3.09 12.80
C ILE A 57 -2.18 -4.53 12.56
N PHE A 58 -2.20 -4.94 11.30
CA PHE A 58 -2.73 -6.25 10.91
C PHE A 58 -1.66 -7.36 10.80
N GLY A 59 -0.39 -7.06 11.09
CA GLY A 59 0.70 -8.02 11.00
C GLY A 59 0.93 -8.53 9.55
N VAL A 60 0.62 -7.72 8.54
CA VAL A 60 0.83 -8.07 7.13
C VAL A 60 2.33 -8.07 6.83
N PRO A 61 2.89 -9.18 6.30
CA PRO A 61 4.28 -9.24 5.90
C PRO A 61 4.64 -8.10 4.95
N THR A 62 5.75 -7.43 5.20
CA THR A 62 6.14 -6.24 4.45
C THR A 62 7.57 -6.36 3.95
N VAL A 63 7.80 -6.01 2.69
CA VAL A 63 9.13 -5.88 2.07
C VAL A 63 9.35 -4.43 1.70
N LEU A 64 10.54 -3.91 2.05
CA LEU A 64 10.99 -2.54 1.74
C LEU A 64 12.13 -2.61 0.74
N SER A 65 12.02 -1.84 -0.34
CA SER A 65 13.10 -1.75 -1.34
C SER A 65 13.43 -0.32 -1.70
N THR A 66 14.70 -0.09 -2.02
CA THR A 66 15.25 1.16 -2.54
C THR A 66 16.04 0.88 -3.83
N VAL A 67 16.27 1.92 -4.61
CA VAL A 67 17.15 1.88 -5.78
C VAL A 67 18.27 2.90 -5.61
N ALA A 68 19.51 2.45 -5.77
CA ALA A 68 20.71 3.30 -5.77
C ALA A 68 20.76 4.29 -4.57
N ALA A 69 20.50 3.77 -3.36
CA ALA A 69 20.33 4.57 -2.15
C ALA A 69 21.58 5.38 -1.78
N GLU A 70 22.77 4.81 -2.02
CA GLU A 70 24.06 5.45 -1.71
C GLU A 70 24.52 6.47 -2.77
N SER A 71 23.76 6.62 -3.85
CA SER A 71 24.16 7.50 -4.97
C SER A 71 23.04 8.47 -5.37
N PHE A 72 22.18 8.07 -6.33
CA PHE A 72 21.20 8.97 -6.95
C PHE A 72 19.98 9.22 -6.07
N SER A 73 19.39 8.15 -5.49
CA SER A 73 18.02 8.24 -4.97
C SER A 73 17.94 8.65 -3.50
N GLY A 74 19.05 8.47 -2.76
CA GLY A 74 19.08 8.71 -1.32
C GLY A 74 18.43 7.59 -0.49
N PRO A 75 18.43 7.68 0.83
CA PRO A 75 17.86 6.66 1.71
C PRO A 75 16.34 6.59 1.60
N ILE A 76 15.76 5.49 2.07
CA ILE A 76 14.30 5.37 2.19
C ILE A 76 13.71 6.51 3.03
N LEU A 77 12.47 6.90 2.74
CA LEU A 77 11.72 7.92 3.46
C LEU A 77 11.79 7.68 4.98
N PRO A 78 12.27 8.63 5.79
CA PRO A 78 12.43 8.44 7.23
C PRO A 78 11.13 8.05 7.95
N GLN A 79 9.99 8.63 7.53
CA GLN A 79 8.68 8.34 8.10
C GLN A 79 8.27 6.88 7.84
N LEU A 80 8.57 6.34 6.65
CA LEU A 80 8.31 4.93 6.32
C LEU A 80 9.24 4.02 7.13
N LYS A 81 10.53 4.35 7.22
CA LYS A 81 11.50 3.61 8.02
C LYS A 81 11.12 3.55 9.51
N ALA A 82 10.56 4.64 10.04
CA ALA A 82 10.14 4.72 11.44
C ALA A 82 8.99 3.75 11.79
N VAL A 83 8.14 3.38 10.82
CA VAL A 83 7.10 2.37 11.03
C VAL A 83 7.70 0.98 11.21
N PHE A 84 8.82 0.68 10.56
CA PHE A 84 9.49 -0.62 10.57
C PHE A 84 10.94 -0.52 11.11
N PRO A 85 11.12 -0.20 12.40
CA PRO A 85 12.46 -0.06 12.98
C PRO A 85 13.18 -1.42 12.93
N GLY A 86 14.41 -1.41 12.40
CA GLY A 86 15.25 -2.61 12.32
C GLY A 86 14.92 -3.56 11.16
N GLN A 87 13.89 -3.27 10.36
CA GLN A 87 13.62 -4.08 9.18
C GLN A 87 14.68 -3.83 8.09
N GLU A 88 15.11 -4.91 7.46
CA GLU A 88 15.99 -4.86 6.29
C GLU A 88 15.35 -4.08 5.13
N ILE A 89 16.16 -3.29 4.45
CA ILE A 89 15.80 -2.57 3.24
C ILE A 89 16.67 -3.11 2.12
N ILE A 90 16.06 -3.69 1.11
CA ILE A 90 16.76 -4.27 -0.04
C ILE A 90 17.08 -3.15 -1.02
N ASP A 91 18.36 -2.74 -1.07
CA ASP A 91 18.84 -1.77 -2.05
C ASP A 91 19.32 -2.48 -3.33
N ARG A 92 18.96 -1.95 -4.47
CA ARG A 92 19.22 -2.53 -5.78
C ARG A 92 19.63 -1.45 -6.79
N THR A 93 20.10 -1.88 -7.98
CA THR A 93 20.42 -0.99 -9.10
C THR A 93 19.44 -1.14 -10.27
N SER A 94 18.71 -2.25 -10.34
CA SER A 94 17.70 -2.48 -11.38
C SER A 94 16.48 -1.58 -11.18
N MET A 95 15.95 -0.98 -12.25
CA MET A 95 14.69 -0.21 -12.22
C MET A 95 13.50 -1.13 -11.96
N ASN A 96 13.52 -2.33 -12.55
CA ASN A 96 12.55 -3.36 -12.27
C ASN A 96 12.96 -4.11 -11.00
N ALA A 97 12.27 -3.86 -9.91
CA ALA A 97 12.55 -4.53 -8.64
C ALA A 97 12.43 -6.06 -8.73
N TRP A 98 11.64 -6.57 -9.67
CA TRP A 98 11.46 -8.02 -9.88
C TRP A 98 12.65 -8.70 -10.58
N GLU A 99 13.63 -7.94 -11.08
CA GLU A 99 14.90 -8.43 -11.63
C GLU A 99 16.02 -8.50 -10.58
N ASP A 100 15.70 -8.24 -9.31
CA ASP A 100 16.58 -8.40 -8.16
C ASP A 100 16.24 -9.71 -7.42
N GLU A 101 17.22 -10.62 -7.33
CA GLU A 101 17.00 -11.94 -6.70
C GLU A 101 16.68 -11.82 -5.22
N ALA A 102 17.33 -10.92 -4.48
CA ALA A 102 17.11 -10.76 -3.05
C ALA A 102 15.68 -10.27 -2.75
N LEU A 103 15.17 -9.35 -3.58
CA LEU A 103 13.80 -8.88 -3.45
C LEU A 103 12.80 -10.01 -3.75
N VAL A 104 12.99 -10.74 -4.84
CA VAL A 104 12.08 -11.82 -5.22
C VAL A 104 12.07 -12.92 -4.16
N GLU A 105 13.23 -13.29 -3.59
CA GLU A 105 13.30 -14.27 -2.50
C GLU A 105 12.62 -13.74 -1.22
N ALA A 106 12.75 -12.46 -0.89
CA ALA A 106 12.04 -11.86 0.24
C ALA A 106 10.52 -11.89 0.04
N VAL A 107 10.03 -11.62 -1.18
CA VAL A 107 8.60 -11.75 -1.52
C VAL A 107 8.13 -13.20 -1.38
N LYS A 108 8.84 -14.15 -1.96
CA LYS A 108 8.54 -15.60 -1.87
C LYS A 108 8.50 -16.09 -0.43
N ALA A 109 9.45 -15.64 0.39
CA ALA A 109 9.53 -16.03 1.80
C ALA A 109 8.28 -15.65 2.62
N THR A 110 7.49 -14.67 2.17
CA THR A 110 6.21 -14.32 2.80
C THR A 110 5.15 -15.42 2.64
N GLY A 111 5.26 -16.27 1.63
CA GLY A 111 4.28 -17.29 1.28
C GLY A 111 2.93 -16.73 0.79
N ARG A 112 2.86 -15.42 0.48
CA ARG A 112 1.62 -14.73 0.07
C ARG A 112 1.52 -14.63 -1.45
N LYS A 113 0.28 -14.74 -1.98
CA LYS A 113 0.01 -14.59 -3.42
C LYS A 113 -0.46 -13.19 -3.80
N LYS A 114 -1.04 -12.44 -2.87
CA LYS A 114 -1.54 -11.09 -3.10
C LYS A 114 -0.49 -10.08 -2.68
N ILE A 115 -0.09 -9.22 -3.61
CA ILE A 115 0.89 -8.17 -3.37
C ILE A 115 0.17 -6.82 -3.37
N ILE A 116 0.16 -6.15 -2.22
CA ILE A 116 -0.25 -4.75 -2.10
C ILE A 116 0.99 -3.91 -2.38
N LEU A 117 1.03 -3.29 -3.55
CA LEU A 117 2.20 -2.65 -4.13
C LEU A 117 2.04 -1.13 -4.16
N SER A 118 3.02 -0.40 -3.64
CA SER A 118 3.12 1.05 -3.82
C SER A 118 4.56 1.48 -4.09
N GLY A 119 4.75 2.59 -4.82
CA GLY A 119 6.11 3.02 -5.15
C GLY A 119 6.21 4.25 -6.03
N LEU A 120 7.42 4.72 -6.20
CA LEU A 120 7.83 5.86 -7.00
C LEU A 120 8.95 5.47 -7.98
N TRP A 121 8.87 5.79 -9.31
CA TRP A 121 7.72 6.43 -9.96
C TRP A 121 6.80 5.37 -10.54
N THR A 122 5.51 5.70 -10.61
CA THR A 122 4.46 4.77 -11.06
C THR A 122 4.76 4.15 -12.42
N GLU A 123 5.25 4.96 -13.38
CA GLU A 123 5.54 4.55 -14.76
C GLU A 123 6.82 3.73 -14.92
N VAL A 124 7.64 3.59 -13.87
CA VAL A 124 8.89 2.82 -13.92
C VAL A 124 8.92 1.78 -12.80
N CYS A 125 9.32 2.20 -11.61
CA CYS A 125 9.61 1.30 -10.49
C CYS A 125 8.37 0.59 -9.93
N LEU A 126 7.17 1.05 -10.29
CA LEU A 126 5.92 0.39 -9.91
C LEU A 126 5.40 -0.51 -11.04
N VAL A 127 5.31 0.01 -12.28
CA VAL A 127 4.73 -0.75 -13.39
C VAL A 127 5.57 -1.97 -13.78
N LEU A 128 6.91 -1.85 -13.75
CA LEU A 128 7.78 -2.94 -14.17
C LEU A 128 7.66 -4.19 -13.27
N PRO A 129 7.82 -4.08 -11.92
CA PRO A 129 7.64 -5.23 -11.05
C PRO A 129 6.18 -5.71 -10.99
N ALA A 130 5.19 -4.81 -11.15
CA ALA A 130 3.78 -5.23 -11.20
C ALA A 130 3.51 -6.18 -12.37
N LEU A 131 3.98 -5.85 -13.57
CA LEU A 131 3.81 -6.71 -14.74
C LEU A 131 4.57 -8.04 -14.59
N SER A 132 5.78 -8.00 -14.04
CA SER A 132 6.58 -9.20 -13.83
C SER A 132 5.97 -10.14 -12.78
N ALA A 133 5.40 -9.58 -11.71
CA ALA A 133 4.69 -10.34 -10.69
C ALA A 133 3.41 -10.99 -11.23
N LEU A 134 2.62 -10.25 -12.01
CA LEU A 134 1.42 -10.77 -12.69
C LEU A 134 1.75 -11.93 -13.60
N ASP A 135 2.82 -11.83 -14.42
CA ASP A 135 3.28 -12.90 -15.31
C ASP A 135 3.66 -14.18 -14.56
N GLN A 136 4.12 -14.05 -13.32
CA GLN A 136 4.47 -15.17 -12.43
C GLN A 136 3.30 -15.67 -11.57
N GLY A 137 2.09 -15.18 -11.82
CA GLY A 137 0.86 -15.67 -11.20
C GLY A 137 0.55 -15.07 -9.83
N TYR A 138 1.18 -13.94 -9.46
CA TYR A 138 0.76 -13.15 -8.31
C TYR A 138 -0.48 -12.31 -8.65
N GLU A 139 -1.28 -12.01 -7.63
CA GLU A 139 -2.37 -11.04 -7.71
C GLU A 139 -1.84 -9.69 -7.19
N VAL A 140 -1.86 -8.65 -8.03
CA VAL A 140 -1.24 -7.35 -7.71
C VAL A 140 -2.31 -6.29 -7.47
N TYR A 141 -2.27 -5.68 -6.30
CA TYR A 141 -3.13 -4.57 -5.87
C TYR A 141 -2.26 -3.31 -5.78
N VAL A 142 -2.49 -2.36 -6.69
CA VAL A 142 -1.67 -1.15 -6.80
C VAL A 142 -2.30 -0.02 -6.01
N VAL A 143 -1.58 0.49 -5.00
CA VAL A 143 -2.07 1.58 -4.14
C VAL A 143 -1.78 2.92 -4.81
N ALA A 144 -2.76 3.42 -5.56
CA ALA A 144 -2.58 4.57 -6.44
C ALA A 144 -2.26 5.87 -5.70
N ASP A 145 -2.88 6.12 -4.56
CA ASP A 145 -2.68 7.33 -3.76
C ASP A 145 -1.41 7.30 -2.86
N ALA A 146 -0.81 6.12 -2.68
CA ALA A 146 0.51 5.95 -2.06
C ALA A 146 1.64 5.83 -3.10
N SER A 147 1.35 6.14 -4.37
CA SER A 147 2.26 6.11 -5.50
C SER A 147 2.21 7.43 -6.27
N GLY A 148 3.22 7.71 -7.06
CA GLY A 148 3.26 8.93 -7.86
C GLY A 148 4.25 8.83 -9.02
N GLY A 149 3.97 9.55 -10.10
CA GLY A 149 4.77 9.62 -11.31
C GLY A 149 5.34 11.01 -11.58
N VAL A 150 6.17 11.15 -12.60
CA VAL A 150 6.79 12.42 -12.97
C VAL A 150 5.78 13.44 -13.49
N SER A 151 4.63 12.99 -13.96
CA SER A 151 3.52 13.84 -14.40
C SER A 151 2.17 13.13 -14.17
N PRO A 152 1.04 13.87 -14.14
CA PRO A 152 -0.29 13.25 -14.08
C PRO A 152 -0.52 12.23 -15.20
N LEU A 153 -0.13 12.56 -16.42
CA LEU A 153 -0.30 11.68 -17.58
C LEU A 153 0.52 10.39 -17.45
N ALA A 154 1.78 10.47 -16.98
CA ALA A 154 2.64 9.31 -16.79
C ALA A 154 2.07 8.36 -15.73
N HIS A 155 1.61 8.92 -14.61
CA HIS A 155 0.97 8.17 -13.53
C HIS A 155 -0.31 7.47 -14.01
N GLU A 156 -1.20 8.21 -14.68
CA GLU A 156 -2.47 7.68 -15.16
C GLU A 156 -2.28 6.55 -16.18
N HIS A 157 -1.40 6.75 -17.17
CA HIS A 157 -1.12 5.72 -18.19
C HIS A 157 -0.46 4.48 -17.58
N ALA A 158 0.39 4.64 -16.58
CA ALA A 158 0.98 3.51 -15.87
C ALA A 158 -0.08 2.70 -15.12
N LEU A 159 -1.01 3.36 -14.42
CA LEU A 159 -2.15 2.69 -13.76
C LEU A 159 -3.05 1.97 -14.77
N GLN A 160 -3.36 2.62 -15.89
CA GLN A 160 -4.15 2.00 -16.97
C GLN A 160 -3.44 0.77 -17.53
N ARG A 161 -2.11 0.84 -17.76
CA ARG A 161 -1.32 -0.29 -18.26
C ARG A 161 -1.34 -1.47 -17.30
N MET A 162 -1.14 -1.22 -16.00
CA MET A 162 -1.17 -2.27 -14.98
C MET A 162 -2.57 -2.89 -14.86
N THR A 163 -3.61 -2.07 -14.89
CA THR A 163 -5.01 -2.54 -14.86
C THR A 163 -5.34 -3.39 -16.07
N ALA A 164 -4.91 -3.00 -17.27
CA ALA A 164 -5.11 -3.79 -18.49
C ALA A 164 -4.37 -5.13 -18.44
N ALA A 165 -3.30 -5.23 -17.67
CA ALA A 165 -2.56 -6.47 -17.44
C ALA A 165 -3.13 -7.35 -16.31
N GLY A 166 -4.15 -6.87 -15.57
CA GLY A 166 -4.82 -7.61 -14.51
C GLY A 166 -4.53 -7.12 -13.08
N ALA A 167 -3.78 -6.04 -12.90
CA ALA A 167 -3.63 -5.44 -11.58
C ALA A 167 -4.90 -4.71 -11.14
N VAL A 168 -5.17 -4.71 -9.84
CA VAL A 168 -6.32 -4.05 -9.23
C VAL A 168 -5.88 -2.72 -8.60
N PRO A 169 -6.32 -1.56 -9.12
CA PRO A 169 -6.03 -0.28 -8.48
C PRO A 169 -6.88 -0.12 -7.22
N VAL A 170 -6.23 0.29 -6.13
CA VAL A 170 -6.84 0.52 -4.81
C VAL A 170 -6.29 1.81 -4.20
N THR A 171 -6.87 2.25 -3.08
CA THR A 171 -6.34 3.34 -2.25
C THR A 171 -5.91 2.79 -0.89
N TRP A 172 -5.04 3.53 -0.17
CA TRP A 172 -4.56 3.09 1.13
C TRP A 172 -5.70 2.92 2.15
N ILE A 173 -6.71 3.80 2.10
CA ILE A 173 -7.86 3.72 3.01
C ILE A 173 -8.77 2.52 2.66
N GLN A 174 -8.90 2.18 1.38
CA GLN A 174 -9.60 0.97 0.95
C GLN A 174 -8.88 -0.27 1.49
N VAL A 175 -7.56 -0.36 1.34
CA VAL A 175 -6.77 -1.46 1.90
C VAL A 175 -6.96 -1.58 3.41
N LEU A 176 -6.84 -0.47 4.15
CA LEU A 176 -7.04 -0.44 5.60
C LEU A 176 -8.41 -1.01 5.99
N LEU A 177 -9.47 -0.52 5.34
CA LEU A 177 -10.84 -0.90 5.70
C LEU A 177 -11.20 -2.30 5.19
N GLU A 178 -10.59 -2.76 4.12
CA GLU A 178 -10.73 -4.14 3.64
C GLU A 178 -10.03 -5.15 4.57
N LEU A 179 -8.90 -4.80 5.16
CA LEU A 179 -8.24 -5.60 6.20
C LEU A 179 -9.07 -5.61 7.50
N GLN A 180 -9.64 -4.48 7.90
CA GLN A 180 -10.53 -4.39 9.07
C GLN A 180 -11.84 -5.15 8.84
N ARG A 181 -12.53 -4.86 7.76
CA ARG A 181 -13.75 -5.49 7.21
C ARG A 181 -14.97 -5.55 8.15
N ASP A 182 -14.77 -5.66 9.45
CA ASP A 182 -15.84 -5.78 10.43
C ASP A 182 -15.49 -4.96 11.68
N TRP A 183 -16.34 -4.03 12.04
CA TRP A 183 -16.18 -3.21 13.25
C TRP A 183 -16.35 -3.99 14.55
N ALA A 184 -16.89 -5.21 14.50
CA ALA A 184 -16.94 -6.13 15.64
C ALA A 184 -15.57 -6.76 15.97
N ARG A 185 -14.54 -6.58 15.11
CA ARG A 185 -13.15 -6.97 15.41
C ARG A 185 -12.52 -5.96 16.36
N THR A 186 -12.77 -6.17 17.64
CA THR A 186 -12.42 -5.22 18.72
C THR A 186 -10.92 -5.07 18.93
N GLU A 187 -10.13 -6.10 18.63
CA GLU A 187 -8.67 -6.12 18.76
C GLU A 187 -7.96 -5.09 17.85
N THR A 188 -8.55 -4.78 16.70
CA THR A 188 -8.01 -3.81 15.74
C THR A 188 -8.82 -2.52 15.64
N TYR A 189 -9.99 -2.47 16.26
CA TYR A 189 -10.90 -1.31 16.18
C TYR A 189 -10.25 0.00 16.62
N VAL A 190 -9.65 0.02 17.82
CA VAL A 190 -9.01 1.24 18.36
C VAL A 190 -7.81 1.67 17.50
N PRO A 191 -6.81 0.82 17.22
CA PRO A 191 -5.67 1.23 16.40
C PRO A 191 -6.10 1.65 14.97
N VAL A 192 -7.11 1.04 14.37
CA VAL A 192 -7.62 1.45 13.05
C VAL A 192 -8.30 2.82 13.12
N THR A 193 -9.15 3.08 14.12
CA THR A 193 -9.81 4.38 14.25
C THR A 193 -8.82 5.51 14.54
N GLU A 194 -7.79 5.27 15.36
CA GLU A 194 -6.71 6.25 15.59
C GLU A 194 -5.90 6.51 14.32
N LEU A 195 -5.57 5.45 13.56
CA LEU A 195 -4.90 5.60 12.27
C LEU A 195 -5.74 6.44 11.28
N VAL A 196 -7.05 6.21 11.23
CA VAL A 196 -7.96 7.00 10.37
C VAL A 196 -8.00 8.46 10.83
N LYS A 197 -8.04 8.76 12.12
CA LYS A 197 -7.98 10.14 12.62
C LYS A 197 -6.69 10.85 12.21
N GLU A 198 -5.57 10.14 12.24
CA GLU A 198 -4.25 10.70 11.93
C GLU A 198 -4.04 10.91 10.42
N HIS A 199 -4.44 9.94 9.59
CA HIS A 199 -4.10 9.88 8.16
C HIS A 199 -5.31 9.93 7.21
N GLY A 200 -6.53 9.70 7.70
CA GLY A 200 -7.73 9.49 6.87
C GLY A 200 -8.40 10.75 6.35
N GLY A 201 -7.75 11.93 6.48
CA GLY A 201 -8.27 13.18 5.93
C GLY A 201 -9.69 13.49 6.40
N ALA A 202 -10.62 13.69 5.47
CA ALA A 202 -12.01 14.03 5.79
C ALA A 202 -12.72 12.95 6.62
N TYR A 203 -12.42 11.68 6.41
CA TYR A 203 -12.98 10.59 7.22
C TYR A 203 -12.47 10.66 8.66
N GLY A 204 -11.16 10.90 8.86
CA GLY A 204 -10.58 11.09 10.18
C GLY A 204 -11.18 12.28 10.91
N LEU A 205 -11.35 13.41 10.21
CA LEU A 205 -12.02 14.59 10.75
C LEU A 205 -13.46 14.29 11.19
N GLY A 206 -14.20 13.50 10.40
CA GLY A 206 -15.54 13.03 10.76
C GLY A 206 -15.58 12.21 12.04
N LEU A 207 -14.59 11.33 12.24
CA LEU A 207 -14.46 10.54 13.48
C LEU A 207 -14.16 11.42 14.69
N VAL A 208 -13.24 12.37 14.57
CA VAL A 208 -12.92 13.33 15.63
C VAL A 208 -14.18 14.14 16.02
N TYR A 209 -14.93 14.62 15.02
CA TYR A 209 -16.17 15.36 15.26
C TYR A 209 -17.21 14.47 15.98
N ALA A 210 -17.44 13.25 15.50
CA ALA A 210 -18.40 12.34 16.11
C ALA A 210 -18.08 12.03 17.58
N GLN A 211 -16.81 11.83 17.90
CA GLN A 211 -16.38 11.54 19.27
C GLN A 211 -16.41 12.76 20.19
N SER A 212 -15.94 13.92 19.72
CA SER A 212 -15.78 15.11 20.57
C SER A 212 -17.06 15.97 20.65
N MET A 213 -17.88 15.98 19.61
CA MET A 213 -19.02 16.90 19.49
C MET A 213 -20.37 16.21 19.68
N ILE A 214 -20.51 14.95 19.25
CA ILE A 214 -21.77 14.21 19.36
C ILE A 214 -21.79 13.35 20.64
N ASN A 215 -20.65 12.69 20.96
CA ASN A 215 -20.50 11.83 22.14
C ASN A 215 -19.37 12.34 23.06
N PRO A 216 -19.49 13.54 23.67
CA PRO A 216 -18.43 14.12 24.49
C PRO A 216 -18.06 13.29 25.74
N HIS A 217 -18.93 12.35 26.15
CA HIS A 217 -18.72 11.47 27.30
C HIS A 217 -18.13 10.11 26.94
N ALA A 218 -17.92 9.79 25.65
CA ALA A 218 -17.32 8.54 25.20
C ALA A 218 -15.78 8.60 25.08
N ALA A 219 -15.18 9.74 25.41
CA ALA A 219 -13.73 10.01 25.31
C ALA A 219 -13.03 9.97 26.67
N GLY A 220 -13.56 9.19 27.63
CA GLY A 220 -12.97 8.96 28.96
C GLY A 220 -12.42 7.57 29.11
#